data_5b7a56ea71a5758043f95ab702eda42f
#
_entry.id   5b7a56ea71a5758043f95ab702eda42f
#
_cell.length_a   1.000
_cell.length_b   1.000
_cell.length_c   1.000
_cell.angle_alpha   90.00
_cell.angle_beta   90.00
_cell.angle_gamma   90.00
#
_symmetry.space_group_name_H-M   'P 1'
#
loop_
_entity.id
_entity.type
_entity.pdbx_description
1 polymer ?
#
loop_
_entity_poly.entity_id
_entity_poly.type
_entity_poly.pdbx_seq_one_letter_code
_entity_poly.pdbx_strand_id
1 'polypeptide(L)'
;NHEDGSNNFSNSDIYKLLNEAYYNGLGSFSYENLNKSYTFDFSNVGFKNNKTRLAIRDGNWHYSQLTDINLNVDAWFNNEYADAYYNSKVGLINASDYTYSFGSTCRNLKINKFYNCTSKSWMKNTEGIWTINPQEEMGNTVYRISNDGAVNAVWPTNEYEIYPTLYLNSNVKIIAGDGSSSNPYQLDI
;
A
#
# COMPACT_ATOMS: atom_id res chain seq x y z
N ASN A 1 1.31 -1.77 13.20
CA ASN A 1 0.51 -2.64 14.06
C ASN A 1 0.19 -1.91 15.34
N HIS A 2 -1.05 -1.91 15.76
CA HIS A 2 -1.46 -1.31 17.02
C HIS A 2 -1.38 -2.37 18.13
N GLU A 3 -0.93 -2.01 19.32
CA GLU A 3 -0.84 -2.97 20.45
C GLU A 3 -2.19 -3.58 20.82
N ASP A 4 -3.30 -2.84 20.58
CA ASP A 4 -4.67 -3.29 20.79
C ASP A 4 -5.23 -4.17 19.67
N GLY A 5 -4.45 -4.46 18.62
CA GLY A 5 -4.86 -5.23 17.46
C GLY A 5 -5.79 -4.50 16.50
N SER A 6 -5.95 -3.18 16.63
CA SER A 6 -6.73 -2.37 15.70
C SER A 6 -6.16 -2.46 14.28
N ASN A 7 -7.04 -2.61 13.31
CA ASN A 7 -6.70 -2.58 11.88
C ASN A 7 -6.84 -1.19 11.24
N ASN A 8 -6.94 -0.14 12.06
CA ASN A 8 -7.02 1.23 11.57
C ASN A 8 -5.65 1.73 11.15
N PHE A 9 -5.47 1.96 9.85
CA PHE A 9 -4.20 2.39 9.27
C PHE A 9 -3.70 3.72 9.86
N SER A 10 -4.56 4.71 10.07
CA SER A 10 -4.13 6.05 10.55
C SER A 10 -3.50 6.02 11.95
N ASN A 11 -3.78 5.00 12.72
CA ASN A 11 -3.23 4.80 14.06
C ASN A 11 -2.07 3.78 14.10
N SER A 12 -1.73 3.20 12.94
CA SER A 12 -0.73 2.14 12.86
C SER A 12 0.70 2.67 12.88
N ASP A 13 1.63 1.81 13.29
CA ASP A 13 3.06 2.11 13.20
C ASP A 13 3.53 2.26 11.75
N ILE A 14 2.87 1.56 10.81
CA ILE A 14 3.13 1.73 9.37
C ILE A 14 2.78 3.15 8.92
N TYR A 15 1.69 3.74 9.40
CA TYR A 15 1.34 5.13 9.10
C TYR A 15 2.43 6.09 9.58
N LYS A 16 2.89 5.94 10.82
CA LYS A 16 3.97 6.77 11.39
C LYS A 16 5.28 6.56 10.61
N LEU A 17 5.62 5.32 10.32
CA LEU A 17 6.78 4.98 9.51
C LEU A 17 6.77 5.72 8.17
N LEU A 18 5.64 5.71 7.46
CA LEU A 18 5.51 6.29 6.13
C LEU A 18 5.44 7.81 6.14
N ASN A 19 4.66 8.41 7.05
CA ASN A 19 4.37 9.84 7.03
C ASN A 19 5.30 10.68 7.92
N GLU A 20 5.87 10.10 8.97
CA GLU A 20 6.81 10.79 9.85
C GLU A 20 8.27 10.53 9.45
N ALA A 21 8.67 9.27 9.29
CA ALA A 21 10.06 8.91 9.03
C ALA A 21 10.42 8.92 7.54
N TYR A 22 9.73 8.11 6.73
CA TYR A 22 10.03 7.97 5.30
C TYR A 22 9.80 9.28 4.53
N TYR A 23 8.64 9.92 4.71
CA TYR A 23 8.33 11.16 4.03
C TYR A 23 9.25 12.31 4.43
N ASN A 24 9.60 12.42 5.70
CA ASN A 24 10.51 13.47 6.19
C ASN A 24 12.00 13.15 5.95
N GLY A 25 12.33 11.96 5.46
CA GLY A 25 13.70 11.55 5.17
C GLY A 25 14.56 11.44 6.42
N LEU A 26 13.99 11.02 7.54
CA LEU A 26 14.73 10.75 8.77
C LEU A 26 15.66 9.56 8.54
N GLY A 27 16.87 9.60 9.12
CA GLY A 27 17.87 8.56 8.92
C GLY A 27 17.40 7.20 9.42
N SER A 28 16.86 7.13 10.64
CA SER A 28 16.33 5.90 11.21
C SER A 28 15.01 6.14 11.92
N PHE A 29 14.20 5.09 11.97
CA PHE A 29 12.96 5.04 12.74
C PHE A 29 12.90 3.69 13.47
N SER A 30 12.65 3.72 14.77
CA SER A 30 12.52 2.51 15.58
C SER A 30 11.16 2.47 16.28
N TYR A 31 10.59 1.29 16.37
CA TYR A 31 9.39 1.04 17.14
C TYR A 31 9.46 -0.34 17.80
N GLU A 32 8.67 -0.53 18.84
CA GLU A 32 8.53 -1.80 19.52
C GLU A 32 7.15 -2.41 19.25
N ASN A 33 7.12 -3.69 18.97
CA ASN A 33 5.89 -4.46 18.80
C ASN A 33 6.07 -5.87 19.36
N LEU A 34 5.18 -6.30 20.24
CA LEU A 34 5.18 -7.63 20.86
C LEU A 34 6.56 -8.03 21.43
N ASN A 35 7.20 -7.13 22.17
CA ASN A 35 8.55 -7.30 22.74
C ASN A 35 9.67 -7.47 21.71
N LYS A 36 9.46 -7.10 20.46
CA LYS A 36 10.48 -7.01 19.44
C LYS A 36 10.73 -5.54 19.09
N SER A 37 11.98 -5.16 18.96
CA SER A 37 12.39 -3.85 18.45
C SER A 37 12.68 -3.96 16.96
N TYR A 38 12.12 -3.05 16.19
CA TYR A 38 12.32 -2.93 14.74
C TYR A 38 12.95 -1.59 14.44
N THR A 39 13.97 -1.58 13.62
CA THR A 39 14.63 -0.35 13.18
C THR A 39 14.71 -0.32 11.66
N PHE A 40 14.19 0.75 11.06
CA PHE A 40 14.28 1.02 9.63
C PHE A 40 15.25 2.15 9.39
N ASP A 41 16.16 1.98 8.44
CA ASP A 41 17.12 2.99 8.03
C ASP A 41 16.69 3.60 6.68
N PHE A 42 16.30 4.87 6.71
CA PHE A 42 15.93 5.65 5.53
C PHE A 42 17.07 6.54 4.99
N SER A 43 18.31 6.32 5.42
CA SER A 43 19.47 7.10 4.96
C SER A 43 19.67 7.03 3.43
N ASN A 44 19.26 5.92 2.80
CA ASN A 44 19.37 5.70 1.36
C ASN A 44 18.04 5.66 0.60
N VAL A 45 16.91 5.71 1.31
CA VAL A 45 15.56 5.71 0.74
C VAL A 45 14.73 6.85 1.32
N GLY A 46 13.51 7.06 0.80
CA GLY A 46 12.63 8.13 1.25
C GLY A 46 12.93 9.49 0.59
N PHE A 47 12.20 10.51 1.01
CA PHE A 47 12.24 11.85 0.38
C PHE A 47 13.24 12.75 1.09
N LYS A 48 14.45 12.85 0.55
CA LYS A 48 15.58 13.52 1.19
C LYS A 48 15.65 15.03 1.02
N ASN A 49 14.86 15.60 0.13
CA ASN A 49 14.88 17.05 -0.13
C ASN A 49 13.49 17.66 -0.22
N ASN A 50 13.42 18.96 0.08
CA ASN A 50 12.16 19.68 0.08
C ASN A 50 11.50 19.75 -1.30
N LYS A 51 12.29 19.85 -2.38
CA LYS A 51 11.76 19.91 -3.74
C LYS A 51 10.94 18.66 -4.05
N THR A 52 11.49 17.47 -3.77
CA THR A 52 10.79 16.21 -3.98
C THR A 52 9.53 16.11 -3.10
N ARG A 53 9.62 16.53 -1.83
CA ARG A 53 8.44 16.53 -0.94
C ARG A 53 7.33 17.45 -1.43
N LEU A 54 7.65 18.60 -1.97
CA LEU A 54 6.68 19.55 -2.53
C LEU A 54 5.97 19.02 -3.79
N ALA A 55 6.56 18.05 -4.47
CA ALA A 55 5.93 17.38 -5.61
C ALA A 55 4.79 16.42 -5.21
N ILE A 56 4.72 16.06 -3.93
CA ILE A 56 3.72 15.13 -3.40
C ILE A 56 2.56 15.91 -2.81
N ARG A 57 1.37 15.67 -3.34
CA ARG A 57 0.15 16.24 -2.79
C ARG A 57 -0.41 15.39 -1.65
N ASP A 58 -1.25 15.99 -0.81
CA ASP A 58 -2.11 15.22 0.07
C ASP A 58 -3.07 14.38 -0.75
N GLY A 59 -3.24 13.13 -0.36
CA GLY A 59 -4.16 12.19 -0.96
C GLY A 59 -5.24 11.76 0.01
N ASN A 60 -6.45 11.56 -0.51
CA ASN A 60 -7.50 10.88 0.22
C ASN A 60 -7.30 9.38 0.04
N TRP A 61 -6.85 8.73 1.09
CA TRP A 61 -6.59 7.30 1.10
C TRP A 61 -7.83 6.59 1.62
N HIS A 62 -8.54 5.97 0.71
CA HIS A 62 -9.75 5.22 1.03
C HIS A 62 -9.36 3.89 1.69
N TYR A 63 -10.00 3.60 2.81
CA TYR A 63 -9.75 2.38 3.59
C TYR A 63 -11.03 1.73 4.07
N SER A 64 -12.11 1.87 3.30
CA SER A 64 -13.38 1.27 3.67
C SER A 64 -13.20 -0.21 4.00
N GLN A 65 -13.87 -0.63 5.04
CA GLN A 65 -13.82 -2.01 5.49
C GLN A 65 -14.44 -2.91 4.42
N LEU A 66 -13.75 -3.98 4.10
CA LEU A 66 -14.16 -4.90 3.05
C LEU A 66 -14.68 -6.19 3.68
N THR A 67 -15.93 -6.53 3.38
CA THR A 67 -16.61 -7.69 3.95
C THR A 67 -16.45 -8.97 3.14
N ASP A 68 -16.52 -8.88 1.82
CA ASP A 68 -16.65 -10.07 0.97
C ASP A 68 -15.51 -10.23 -0.05
N ILE A 69 -14.60 -11.14 0.25
CA ILE A 69 -13.51 -11.54 -0.65
C ILE A 69 -13.97 -12.30 -1.90
N ASN A 70 -15.26 -12.61 -2.00
CA ASN A 70 -15.85 -13.27 -3.17
C ASN A 70 -16.34 -12.29 -4.24
N LEU A 71 -16.27 -11.01 -3.98
CA LEU A 71 -16.60 -10.00 -4.98
C LEU A 71 -15.56 -10.02 -6.13
N ASN A 72 -16.00 -9.62 -7.31
CA ASN A 72 -15.10 -9.34 -8.42
C ASN A 72 -14.38 -7.99 -8.19
N VAL A 73 -13.37 -7.70 -9.01
CA VAL A 73 -12.56 -6.50 -8.87
C VAL A 73 -13.36 -5.21 -8.88
N ASP A 74 -14.34 -5.08 -9.80
CA ASP A 74 -15.08 -3.83 -9.94
C ASP A 74 -16.00 -3.59 -8.73
N ALA A 75 -16.65 -4.64 -8.21
CA ALA A 75 -17.46 -4.54 -7.01
C ALA A 75 -16.60 -4.24 -5.77
N TRP A 76 -15.41 -4.83 -5.68
CA TRP A 76 -14.48 -4.53 -4.62
C TRP A 76 -14.03 -3.07 -4.67
N PHE A 77 -13.61 -2.57 -5.84
CA PHE A 77 -13.22 -1.18 -6.03
C PHE A 77 -14.31 -0.21 -5.56
N ASN A 78 -15.56 -0.44 -5.93
CA ASN A 78 -16.67 0.41 -5.50
C ASN A 78 -16.83 0.42 -3.98
N ASN A 79 -16.61 -0.70 -3.31
CA ASN A 79 -16.67 -0.77 -1.85
C ASN A 79 -15.49 -0.07 -1.17
N GLU A 80 -14.27 -0.18 -1.71
CA GLU A 80 -13.10 0.51 -1.17
C GLU A 80 -13.27 2.03 -1.14
N TYR A 81 -13.95 2.59 -2.13
CA TYR A 81 -14.11 4.03 -2.29
C TYR A 81 -15.42 4.58 -1.70
N ALA A 82 -16.25 3.72 -1.04
CA ALA A 82 -17.58 4.13 -0.65
C ALA A 82 -17.62 5.21 0.42
N ASP A 83 -16.91 5.08 1.55
CA ASP A 83 -17.22 5.92 2.70
C ASP A 83 -16.04 6.49 3.50
N ALA A 84 -15.00 5.72 3.80
CA ALA A 84 -13.97 6.14 4.74
C ALA A 84 -12.65 6.48 4.04
N TYR A 85 -12.09 7.63 4.37
CA TYR A 85 -10.72 8.00 3.95
C TYR A 85 -10.01 8.77 5.05
N TYR A 86 -8.69 8.79 5.00
CA TYR A 86 -7.87 9.74 5.74
C TYR A 86 -6.97 10.50 4.75
N ASN A 87 -6.55 11.68 5.16
CA ASN A 87 -5.72 12.55 4.34
C ASN A 87 -4.26 12.45 4.81
N SER A 88 -3.37 12.06 3.91
CA SER A 88 -1.93 12.04 4.18
C SER A 88 -1.08 12.11 2.92
N LYS A 89 0.23 12.24 3.09
CA LYS A 89 1.19 12.29 1.97
C LYS A 89 1.46 10.92 1.37
N VAL A 90 1.57 9.90 2.23
CA VAL A 90 1.96 8.54 1.84
C VAL A 90 0.97 7.55 2.42
N GLY A 91 0.50 6.64 1.59
CA GLY A 91 -0.35 5.52 1.98
C GLY A 91 0.22 4.18 1.55
N LEU A 92 -0.63 3.19 1.60
CA LEU A 92 -0.40 1.87 1.00
C LEU A 92 -1.34 1.69 -0.19
N ILE A 93 -0.99 0.75 -1.05
CA ILE A 93 -1.85 0.37 -2.17
C ILE A 93 -3.17 -0.21 -1.69
N ASN A 94 -4.24 0.09 -2.40
CA ASN A 94 -5.50 -0.64 -2.27
C ASN A 94 -5.41 -2.01 -2.97
N ALA A 95 -6.16 -2.99 -2.47
CA ALA A 95 -6.20 -4.31 -3.07
C ALA A 95 -6.77 -4.28 -4.50
N SER A 96 -7.72 -3.38 -4.80
CA SER A 96 -8.25 -3.18 -6.14
C SER A 96 -7.20 -2.60 -7.09
N ASP A 97 -6.37 -1.66 -6.67
CA ASP A 97 -5.30 -1.10 -7.51
C ASP A 97 -4.33 -2.18 -7.98
N TYR A 98 -3.96 -3.09 -7.06
CA TYR A 98 -3.18 -4.27 -7.43
C TYR A 98 -3.89 -5.09 -8.50
N THR A 99 -5.17 -5.40 -8.31
CA THR A 99 -5.91 -6.25 -9.25
C THR A 99 -6.15 -5.55 -10.59
N TYR A 100 -6.32 -4.23 -10.62
CA TYR A 100 -6.39 -3.44 -11.85
C TYR A 100 -5.07 -3.44 -12.65
N SER A 101 -3.93 -3.62 -11.99
CA SER A 101 -2.62 -3.67 -12.66
C SER A 101 -2.49 -4.82 -13.68
N PHE A 102 -3.35 -5.85 -13.59
CA PHE A 102 -3.42 -6.96 -14.56
C PHE A 102 -4.25 -6.67 -15.82
N GLY A 103 -4.86 -5.49 -15.90
CA GLY A 103 -5.72 -5.11 -17.01
C GLY A 103 -7.07 -5.84 -17.01
N SER A 104 -7.80 -5.75 -18.12
CA SER A 104 -9.18 -6.27 -18.20
C SER A 104 -9.30 -7.80 -18.12
N THR A 105 -8.25 -8.52 -18.44
CA THR A 105 -8.27 -9.99 -18.56
C THR A 105 -8.65 -10.70 -17.26
N CYS A 106 -8.28 -10.13 -16.12
CA CYS A 106 -8.50 -10.75 -14.82
C CYS A 106 -9.61 -10.10 -13.99
N ARG A 107 -10.27 -9.06 -14.48
CA ARG A 107 -11.29 -8.30 -13.73
C ARG A 107 -12.49 -9.10 -13.28
N ASN A 108 -12.84 -10.16 -14.00
CA ASN A 108 -13.95 -11.05 -13.63
C ASN A 108 -13.59 -12.06 -12.54
N LEU A 109 -12.32 -12.17 -12.18
CA LEU A 109 -11.91 -13.04 -11.10
C LEU A 109 -12.32 -12.47 -9.75
N LYS A 110 -12.64 -13.36 -8.83
CA LYS A 110 -12.77 -13.00 -7.43
C LYS A 110 -11.40 -12.65 -6.87
N ILE A 111 -11.33 -11.67 -5.97
CA ILE A 111 -10.06 -11.19 -5.43
C ILE A 111 -9.23 -12.31 -4.78
N ASN A 112 -9.86 -13.20 -4.04
CA ASN A 112 -9.19 -14.34 -3.43
C ASN A 112 -8.74 -15.42 -4.43
N LYS A 113 -9.06 -15.27 -5.72
CA LYS A 113 -8.68 -16.19 -6.80
C LYS A 113 -7.67 -15.58 -7.79
N PHE A 114 -7.08 -14.44 -7.45
CA PHE A 114 -6.13 -13.75 -8.32
C PHE A 114 -4.85 -14.53 -8.60
N TYR A 115 -4.52 -15.53 -7.79
CA TYR A 115 -3.46 -16.50 -8.11
C TYR A 115 -3.70 -17.25 -9.44
N ASN A 116 -4.94 -17.31 -9.90
CA ASN A 116 -5.30 -17.85 -11.21
C ASN A 116 -5.08 -16.86 -12.37
N CYS A 117 -4.78 -15.59 -12.09
CA CYS A 117 -4.43 -14.65 -13.12
C CYS A 117 -3.04 -14.95 -13.66
N THR A 118 -2.96 -15.36 -14.92
CA THR A 118 -1.70 -15.71 -15.58
C THR A 118 -0.89 -14.50 -16.03
N SER A 119 -1.49 -13.31 -16.03
CA SER A 119 -0.81 -12.07 -16.35
C SER A 119 0.27 -11.76 -15.30
N LYS A 120 1.34 -11.12 -15.75
CA LYS A 120 2.43 -10.73 -14.85
C LYS A 120 2.11 -9.37 -14.24
N SER A 121 2.15 -9.26 -12.93
CA SER A 121 2.20 -8.00 -12.22
C SER A 121 3.61 -7.74 -11.71
N TRP A 122 4.09 -6.52 -11.90
CA TRP A 122 5.35 -6.07 -11.33
C TRP A 122 5.32 -5.97 -9.80
N MET A 123 4.12 -5.89 -9.22
CA MET A 123 3.92 -5.85 -7.77
C MET A 123 3.99 -7.23 -7.12
N LYS A 124 3.93 -8.32 -7.90
CA LYS A 124 4.03 -9.66 -7.34
C LYS A 124 5.45 -9.92 -6.88
N ASN A 125 5.63 -10.20 -5.60
CA ASN A 125 6.91 -10.53 -5.00
C ASN A 125 6.86 -11.85 -4.21
N THR A 126 7.96 -12.23 -3.60
CA THR A 126 8.11 -13.50 -2.86
C THR A 126 7.63 -13.45 -1.43
N GLU A 127 7.54 -12.25 -0.83
CA GLU A 127 7.28 -12.09 0.61
C GLU A 127 5.82 -11.70 0.92
N GLY A 128 5.12 -11.16 -0.06
CA GLY A 128 3.80 -10.56 0.13
C GLY A 128 3.88 -9.09 0.50
N ILE A 129 2.79 -8.35 0.25
CA ILE A 129 2.74 -6.89 0.36
C ILE A 129 1.52 -6.48 1.17
N TRP A 130 1.70 -5.59 2.13
CA TRP A 130 0.59 -4.98 2.84
C TRP A 130 -0.26 -4.09 1.94
N THR A 131 -1.58 -4.20 2.09
CA THR A 131 -2.54 -3.22 1.55
C THR A 131 -3.05 -2.31 2.66
N ILE A 132 -3.79 -1.26 2.26
CA ILE A 132 -4.41 -0.33 3.21
C ILE A 132 -5.72 -0.87 3.78
N ASN A 133 -6.29 -1.90 3.18
CA ASN A 133 -7.66 -2.33 3.42
C ASN A 133 -7.81 -3.18 4.69
N PRO A 134 -8.57 -2.74 5.69
CA PRO A 134 -8.96 -3.57 6.82
C PRO A 134 -10.08 -4.54 6.42
N GLN A 135 -10.16 -5.67 7.11
CA GLN A 135 -11.30 -6.57 6.99
C GLN A 135 -12.36 -6.22 8.06
N GLU A 136 -13.62 -6.10 7.64
CA GLU A 136 -14.69 -5.67 8.54
C GLU A 136 -15.08 -6.73 9.57
N GLU A 137 -15.28 -7.97 9.14
CA GLU A 137 -15.82 -9.04 9.99
C GLU A 137 -14.86 -9.46 11.13
N MET A 138 -13.57 -9.22 10.92
CA MET A 138 -12.54 -9.49 11.92
C MET A 138 -11.79 -8.20 12.20
N GLY A 139 -12.26 -7.39 13.13
CA GLY A 139 -11.75 -6.05 13.44
C GLY A 139 -10.25 -5.90 13.71
N ASN A 140 -9.50 -6.99 13.57
CA ASN A 140 -8.07 -7.09 13.81
C ASN A 140 -7.30 -7.76 12.65
N THR A 141 -7.87 -7.84 11.45
CA THR A 141 -7.16 -8.33 10.26
C THR A 141 -7.10 -7.29 9.16
N VAL A 142 -6.08 -7.39 8.31
CA VAL A 142 -5.81 -6.50 7.20
C VAL A 142 -5.55 -7.35 5.95
N TYR A 143 -5.98 -6.87 4.79
CA TYR A 143 -5.69 -7.55 3.55
C TYR A 143 -4.24 -7.37 3.13
N ARG A 144 -3.68 -8.41 2.54
CA ARG A 144 -2.37 -8.41 1.89
C ARG A 144 -2.46 -9.03 0.51
N ILE A 145 -1.51 -8.71 -0.33
CA ILE A 145 -1.21 -9.45 -1.56
C ILE A 145 -0.22 -10.54 -1.18
N SER A 146 -0.57 -11.79 -1.38
CA SER A 146 0.30 -12.92 -1.03
C SER A 146 1.33 -13.21 -2.14
N ASN A 147 2.32 -14.01 -1.82
CA ASN A 147 3.39 -14.39 -2.75
C ASN A 147 2.91 -15.14 -4.00
N ASP A 148 1.77 -15.82 -3.93
CA ASP A 148 1.11 -16.45 -5.08
C ASP A 148 0.26 -15.46 -5.91
N GLY A 149 0.08 -14.23 -5.41
CA GLY A 149 -0.72 -13.18 -6.05
C GLY A 149 -2.18 -13.14 -5.62
N ALA A 150 -2.63 -13.99 -4.70
CA ALA A 150 -3.96 -13.87 -4.11
C ALA A 150 -4.03 -12.69 -3.14
N VAL A 151 -5.22 -12.12 -2.97
CA VAL A 151 -5.51 -11.18 -1.89
C VAL A 151 -6.20 -11.93 -0.77
N ASN A 152 -5.65 -11.86 0.43
CA ASN A 152 -6.22 -12.50 1.61
C ASN A 152 -5.98 -11.70 2.88
N ALA A 153 -6.84 -11.88 3.87
CA ALA A 153 -6.74 -11.22 5.16
C ALA A 153 -5.85 -11.98 6.11
N VAL A 154 -5.05 -11.25 6.87
CA VAL A 154 -4.10 -11.79 7.85
C VAL A 154 -4.02 -10.88 9.07
N TRP A 155 -3.45 -11.41 10.15
CA TRP A 155 -3.21 -10.64 11.36
C TRP A 155 -2.14 -9.56 11.13
N PRO A 156 -2.35 -8.32 11.60
CA PRO A 156 -1.39 -7.23 11.42
C PRO A 156 -0.06 -7.43 12.17
N THR A 157 0.02 -8.45 13.01
CA THR A 157 1.28 -8.86 13.68
C THR A 157 2.25 -9.61 12.76
N ASN A 158 1.82 -10.00 11.56
CA ASN A 158 2.69 -10.63 10.58
C ASN A 158 3.63 -9.60 9.92
N GLU A 159 4.72 -10.08 9.36
CA GLU A 159 5.73 -9.26 8.69
C GLU A 159 5.61 -9.45 7.17
N TYR A 160 5.38 -8.34 6.44
CA TYR A 160 5.30 -8.30 4.98
C TYR A 160 5.92 -7.01 4.46
N GLU A 161 6.20 -6.96 3.18
CA GLU A 161 6.77 -5.77 2.54
C GLU A 161 5.78 -4.60 2.53
N ILE A 162 6.36 -3.40 2.59
CA ILE A 162 5.64 -2.13 2.54
C ILE A 162 6.02 -1.43 1.24
N TYR A 163 5.03 -1.20 0.37
CA TYR A 163 5.20 -0.42 -0.85
C TYR A 163 4.55 0.95 -0.65
N PRO A 164 5.36 1.98 -0.36
CA PRO A 164 4.85 3.34 -0.20
C PRO A 164 4.16 3.82 -1.47
N THR A 165 2.94 4.27 -1.36
CA THR A 165 2.14 4.79 -2.46
C THR A 165 1.85 6.27 -2.21
N LEU A 166 1.87 7.07 -3.28
CA LEU A 166 1.72 8.52 -3.17
C LEU A 166 1.04 9.12 -4.41
N TYR A 167 0.50 10.31 -4.24
CA TYR A 167 -0.03 11.11 -5.34
C TYR A 167 0.91 12.27 -5.66
N LEU A 168 1.23 12.41 -6.94
CA LEU A 168 2.01 13.56 -7.41
C LEU A 168 1.11 14.77 -7.70
N ASN A 169 1.65 15.96 -7.56
CA ASN A 169 1.01 17.17 -8.04
C ASN A 169 0.85 17.12 -9.56
N SER A 170 -0.21 17.74 -10.07
CA SER A 170 -0.56 17.70 -11.49
C SER A 170 0.45 18.39 -12.42
N ASN A 171 1.35 19.21 -11.87
CA ASN A 171 2.42 19.86 -12.60
C ASN A 171 3.68 18.98 -12.79
N VAL A 172 3.78 17.86 -12.07
CA VAL A 172 4.87 16.91 -12.21
C VAL A 172 4.73 16.18 -13.54
N LYS A 173 5.81 16.13 -14.32
CA LYS A 173 5.83 15.47 -15.63
C LYS A 173 6.82 14.32 -15.64
N ILE A 174 6.46 13.26 -16.33
CA ILE A 174 7.40 12.20 -16.70
C ILE A 174 8.18 12.68 -17.91
N ILE A 175 9.50 12.80 -17.79
CA ILE A 175 10.39 13.28 -18.85
C ILE A 175 11.23 12.17 -19.49
N ALA A 176 11.40 11.04 -18.81
CA ALA A 176 12.11 9.88 -19.31
C ALA A 176 11.74 8.62 -18.50
N GLY A 177 12.24 7.46 -18.97
CA GLY A 177 12.02 6.17 -18.35
C GLY A 177 10.76 5.46 -18.84
N ASP A 178 10.69 4.16 -18.59
CA ASP A 178 9.55 3.30 -18.93
C ASP A 178 8.91 2.63 -17.70
N GLY A 179 9.40 2.98 -16.51
CA GLY A 179 8.91 2.44 -15.23
C GLY A 179 9.47 1.06 -14.85
N SER A 180 10.39 0.51 -15.64
CA SER A 180 11.10 -0.72 -15.26
C SER A 180 12.15 -0.44 -14.19
N SER A 181 12.59 -1.49 -13.49
CA SER A 181 13.67 -1.37 -12.49
C SER A 181 15.00 -0.92 -13.09
N SER A 182 15.25 -1.23 -14.37
CA SER A 182 16.46 -0.80 -15.09
C SER A 182 16.35 0.59 -15.72
N ASN A 183 15.14 1.10 -15.91
CA ASN A 183 14.86 2.39 -16.51
C ASN A 183 13.66 3.07 -15.80
N PRO A 184 13.79 3.45 -14.53
CA PRO A 184 12.71 4.05 -13.77
C PRO A 184 12.28 5.40 -14.36
N TYR A 185 11.02 5.78 -14.14
CA TYR A 185 10.54 7.09 -14.54
C TYR A 185 11.37 8.20 -13.93
N GLN A 186 11.76 9.15 -14.77
CA GLN A 186 12.38 10.42 -14.35
C GLN A 186 11.31 11.50 -14.35
N LEU A 187 11.28 12.27 -13.27
CA LEU A 187 10.26 13.29 -13.07
C LEU A 187 10.89 14.68 -13.15
N ASP A 188 10.20 15.59 -13.84
CA ASP A 188 10.43 17.02 -13.73
C ASP A 188 9.51 17.57 -12.63
N ILE A 189 10.12 18.17 -11.60
CA ILE A 189 9.49 18.63 -10.35
C ILE A 189 9.71 20.13 -10.17
#